data_ea0aa5dda62ad2e3e92039ee4554e38b
#
_entry.id   ea0aa5dda62ad2e3e92039ee4554e38b
#
_cell.length_a   1.000
_cell.length_b   1.000
_cell.length_c   1.000
_cell.angle_alpha   90.00
_cell.angle_beta   90.00
_cell.angle_gamma   90.00
#
_symmetry.space_group_name_H-M   'P 1'
#
loop_
_entity.id
_entity.type
_entity.pdbx_description
1 polymer ?
#
loop_
_entity_poly.entity_id
_entity_poly.type
_entity_poly.pdbx_seq_one_letter_code
_entity_poly.pdbx_strand_id
1 'polypeptide(L)'
;MKKWIIEFVLYAVYMVFGAAWATTGSVMPQIMTDFNVDVSHAALMSNVILWAKIVGAVCTAVLVTRLGTRKSYLLGCTMIGVSVFIPFTDNFMLLLVIRFVGGLGGAVCLVSLVPTVARFFDNRMASTLNSINCTSNIVGTIIALTLAGYLSTLFGGWRNLLAGYGAVTLVLGVVWILCFSDEDSPRQTDVNIRHEDKLHVLKEVIFSRIVWGMIAQYAGAMIMMVFMFTFLPLYYAKYASLSADSHAHLSGTVNQVGIMLGALVGPYFKNRKYHYKSWLFVSSIFMAVTTFAMLFATNDFVILACSFLTGGIFATWFAFIFSIPKEELKEATTQIVTWAMSTFWVCTFVLATINSQLIGWSVDLTGGFTVGFTYVFALMVVSPVVALIIFPKEIVKEESRTK
;
A
#
# COMPACT_ATOMS: atom_id res chain seq x y z
N MET A 1 4.13 30.68 -4.36
CA MET A 1 3.92 30.10 -3.03
C MET A 1 2.71 29.17 -2.97
N LYS A 2 1.52 29.57 -3.41
CA LYS A 2 0.26 28.77 -3.36
C LYS A 2 0.41 27.31 -3.83
N LYS A 3 1.00 27.06 -5.00
CA LYS A 3 1.18 25.71 -5.55
C LYS A 3 2.04 24.79 -4.70
N TRP A 4 3.05 25.32 -4.00
CA TRP A 4 3.90 24.56 -3.11
C TRP A 4 3.23 24.22 -1.77
N ILE A 5 2.32 25.07 -1.29
CA ILE A 5 1.49 24.76 -0.11
C ILE A 5 0.52 23.63 -0.47
N ILE A 6 -0.08 23.67 -1.66
CA ILE A 6 -0.95 22.60 -2.14
C ILE A 6 -0.19 21.28 -2.19
N GLU A 7 1.01 21.27 -2.77
CA GLU A 7 1.86 20.09 -2.84
C GLU A 7 2.25 19.56 -1.46
N PHE A 8 2.62 20.46 -0.53
CA PHE A 8 2.91 20.09 0.84
C PHE A 8 1.69 19.43 1.51
N VAL A 9 0.48 19.95 1.31
CA VAL A 9 -0.74 19.36 1.88
C VAL A 9 -1.00 17.99 1.28
N LEU A 10 -0.82 17.81 -0.03
CA LEU A 10 -0.97 16.51 -0.69
C LEU A 10 -0.04 15.46 -0.08
N TYR A 11 1.23 15.80 0.05
CA TYR A 11 2.24 14.94 0.65
C TYR A 11 1.94 14.63 2.12
N ALA A 12 1.68 15.66 2.92
CA ALA A 12 1.48 15.54 4.36
C ALA A 12 0.23 14.73 4.73
N VAL A 13 -0.90 14.95 4.04
CA VAL A 13 -2.13 14.17 4.28
C VAL A 13 -1.90 12.69 4.03
N TYR A 14 -1.25 12.33 2.93
CA TYR A 14 -1.03 10.92 2.60
C TYR A 14 0.06 10.28 3.47
N MET A 15 1.03 11.06 3.95
CA MET A 15 2.01 10.66 4.97
C MET A 15 1.33 10.35 6.30
N VAL A 16 0.46 11.25 6.79
CA VAL A 16 -0.31 11.06 8.04
C VAL A 16 -1.26 9.87 7.93
N PHE A 17 -1.89 9.67 6.78
CA PHE A 17 -2.71 8.49 6.52
C PHE A 17 -1.88 7.19 6.60
N GLY A 18 -0.67 7.16 6.02
CA GLY A 18 0.26 6.04 6.12
C GLY A 18 0.67 5.76 7.57
N ALA A 19 0.97 6.81 8.34
CA ALA A 19 1.27 6.69 9.76
C ALA A 19 0.07 6.11 10.54
N ALA A 20 -1.13 6.64 10.33
CA ALA A 20 -2.34 6.15 10.98
C ALA A 20 -2.65 4.68 10.66
N TRP A 21 -2.36 4.24 9.44
CA TRP A 21 -2.53 2.84 9.03
C TRP A 21 -1.52 1.93 9.73
N ALA A 22 -0.23 2.23 9.63
CA ALA A 22 0.85 1.39 10.14
C ALA A 22 0.92 1.36 11.68
N THR A 23 0.49 2.41 12.37
CA THR A 23 0.42 2.46 13.84
C THR A 23 -0.33 1.26 14.42
N THR A 24 -1.33 0.73 13.70
CA THR A 24 -2.11 -0.43 14.15
C THR A 24 -1.22 -1.64 14.46
N GLY A 25 -0.21 -1.91 13.64
CA GLY A 25 0.73 -3.00 13.88
C GLY A 25 1.54 -2.81 15.17
N SER A 26 2.04 -1.59 15.38
CA SER A 26 2.85 -1.25 16.56
C SER A 26 2.07 -1.26 17.88
N VAL A 27 0.78 -0.91 17.84
CA VAL A 27 -0.09 -0.87 19.04
C VAL A 27 -1.04 -2.08 19.14
N MET A 28 -0.85 -3.09 18.30
CA MET A 28 -1.71 -4.28 18.29
C MET A 28 -1.83 -4.98 19.64
N PRO A 29 -0.76 -5.16 20.45
CA PRO A 29 -0.89 -5.74 21.78
C PRO A 29 -1.83 -4.93 22.71
N GLN A 30 -1.82 -3.62 22.61
CA GLN A 30 -2.67 -2.72 23.40
C GLN A 30 -4.14 -2.86 22.97
N ILE A 31 -4.41 -2.92 21.64
CA ILE A 31 -5.75 -3.12 21.09
C ILE A 31 -6.34 -4.46 21.56
N MET A 32 -5.52 -5.54 21.50
CA MET A 32 -5.94 -6.87 21.96
C MET A 32 -6.35 -6.86 23.44
N THR A 33 -5.58 -6.16 24.27
CA THR A 33 -5.86 -6.05 25.70
C THR A 33 -7.11 -5.20 25.99
N ASP A 34 -7.24 -4.04 25.34
CA ASP A 34 -8.32 -3.09 25.59
C ASP A 34 -9.70 -3.62 25.19
N PHE A 35 -9.76 -4.41 24.11
CA PHE A 35 -11.01 -4.96 23.59
C PHE A 35 -11.18 -6.44 23.89
N ASN A 36 -10.21 -7.08 24.56
CA ASN A 36 -10.18 -8.53 24.84
C ASN A 36 -10.44 -9.36 23.56
N VAL A 37 -9.66 -9.07 22.49
CA VAL A 37 -9.79 -9.69 21.18
C VAL A 37 -8.53 -10.46 20.81
N ASP A 38 -8.71 -11.48 19.96
CA ASP A 38 -7.63 -12.30 19.42
C ASP A 38 -6.83 -11.55 18.31
N VAL A 39 -5.73 -12.14 17.87
CA VAL A 39 -4.87 -11.58 16.81
C VAL A 39 -5.65 -11.41 15.52
N SER A 40 -6.51 -12.37 15.15
CA SER A 40 -7.34 -12.30 13.95
C SER A 40 -8.30 -11.10 13.97
N HIS A 41 -8.93 -10.85 15.12
CA HIS A 41 -9.80 -9.69 15.28
C HIS A 41 -8.99 -8.38 15.28
N ALA A 42 -7.88 -8.32 15.99
CA ALA A 42 -7.03 -7.12 16.01
C ALA A 42 -6.47 -6.79 14.60
N ALA A 43 -6.15 -7.80 13.78
CA ALA A 43 -5.73 -7.63 12.40
C ALA A 43 -6.79 -6.96 11.50
N LEU A 44 -8.10 -7.08 11.86
CA LEU A 44 -9.18 -6.38 11.15
C LEU A 44 -8.98 -4.86 11.12
N MET A 45 -8.32 -4.29 12.14
CA MET A 45 -7.97 -2.87 12.17
C MET A 45 -7.13 -2.41 10.96
N SER A 46 -6.24 -3.27 10.45
CA SER A 46 -5.47 -3.02 9.23
C SER A 46 -6.21 -3.48 7.98
N ASN A 47 -6.87 -4.63 8.05
CA ASN A 47 -7.56 -5.25 6.91
C ASN A 47 -8.75 -4.40 6.43
N VAL A 48 -9.48 -3.77 7.34
CA VAL A 48 -10.61 -2.91 7.00
C VAL A 48 -10.21 -1.71 6.13
N ILE A 49 -8.97 -1.23 6.28
CA ILE A 49 -8.41 -0.17 5.41
C ILE A 49 -8.15 -0.71 4.00
N LEU A 50 -7.69 -1.95 3.86
CA LEU A 50 -7.53 -2.58 2.54
C LEU A 50 -8.88 -2.73 1.84
N TRP A 51 -9.93 -3.19 2.54
CA TRP A 51 -11.29 -3.21 2.02
C TRP A 51 -11.78 -1.82 1.59
N ALA A 52 -11.52 -0.82 2.42
CA ALA A 52 -11.87 0.56 2.11
C ALA A 52 -11.15 1.07 0.85
N LYS A 53 -9.89 0.71 0.65
CA LYS A 53 -9.12 1.05 -0.55
C LYS A 53 -9.72 0.42 -1.82
N ILE A 54 -10.22 -0.82 -1.74
CA ILE A 54 -10.89 -1.49 -2.86
C ILE A 54 -12.14 -0.69 -3.27
N VAL A 55 -13.02 -0.43 -2.31
CA VAL A 55 -14.26 0.34 -2.55
C VAL A 55 -13.95 1.77 -2.98
N GLY A 56 -12.99 2.40 -2.30
CA GLY A 56 -12.57 3.77 -2.58
C GLY A 56 -11.99 3.96 -3.98
N ALA A 57 -11.22 3.01 -4.48
CA ALA A 57 -10.65 3.08 -5.83
C ALA A 57 -11.75 3.17 -6.91
N VAL A 58 -12.85 2.44 -6.72
CA VAL A 58 -14.01 2.48 -7.64
C VAL A 58 -14.82 3.78 -7.47
N CYS A 59 -15.09 4.17 -6.21
CA CYS A 59 -15.95 5.32 -5.93
C CYS A 59 -15.27 6.66 -6.23
N THR A 60 -13.95 6.76 -6.09
CA THR A 60 -13.24 8.04 -6.23
C THR A 60 -13.34 8.62 -7.63
N ALA A 61 -13.28 7.81 -8.67
CA ALA A 61 -13.42 8.28 -10.04
C ALA A 61 -14.76 9.00 -10.24
N VAL A 62 -15.85 8.44 -9.68
CA VAL A 62 -17.19 9.05 -9.72
C VAL A 62 -17.24 10.33 -8.88
N LEU A 63 -16.61 10.33 -7.70
CA LEU A 63 -16.57 11.50 -6.83
C LEU A 63 -15.83 12.67 -7.48
N VAL A 64 -14.65 12.42 -8.04
CA VAL A 64 -13.84 13.48 -8.69
C VAL A 64 -14.52 14.06 -9.91
N THR A 65 -15.22 13.23 -10.71
CA THR A 65 -15.97 13.71 -11.87
C THR A 65 -17.21 14.56 -11.48
N ARG A 66 -17.90 14.18 -10.41
CA ARG A 66 -19.12 14.89 -9.97
C ARG A 66 -18.85 16.12 -9.11
N LEU A 67 -17.92 16.02 -8.16
CA LEU A 67 -17.66 17.07 -7.17
C LEU A 67 -16.47 17.98 -7.54
N GLY A 68 -15.64 17.55 -8.49
CA GLY A 68 -14.36 18.17 -8.79
C GLY A 68 -13.28 17.81 -7.76
N THR A 69 -12.02 18.05 -8.12
CA THR A 69 -10.86 17.64 -7.32
C THR A 69 -10.83 18.30 -5.94
N ARG A 70 -11.16 19.60 -5.85
CA ARG A 70 -11.14 20.35 -4.58
C ARG A 70 -12.05 19.74 -3.52
N LYS A 71 -13.33 19.55 -3.86
CA LYS A 71 -14.34 19.03 -2.93
C LYS A 71 -14.12 17.56 -2.61
N SER A 72 -13.68 16.77 -3.59
CA SER A 72 -13.35 15.35 -3.39
C SER A 72 -12.19 15.17 -2.44
N TYR A 73 -11.12 15.94 -2.59
CA TYR A 73 -9.98 15.85 -1.69
C TYR A 73 -10.33 16.28 -0.26
N LEU A 74 -11.12 17.36 -0.11
CA LEU A 74 -11.65 17.78 1.19
C LEU A 74 -12.48 16.69 1.85
N LEU A 75 -13.40 16.05 1.07
CA LEU A 75 -14.17 14.92 1.56
C LEU A 75 -13.24 13.78 2.04
N GLY A 76 -12.18 13.49 1.30
CA GLY A 76 -11.15 12.53 1.72
C GLY A 76 -10.51 12.91 3.05
N CYS A 77 -10.10 14.18 3.22
CA CYS A 77 -9.54 14.67 4.48
C CYS A 77 -10.55 14.58 5.65
N THR A 78 -11.82 14.91 5.43
CA THR A 78 -12.86 14.82 6.49
C THR A 78 -13.13 13.36 6.86
N MET A 79 -13.13 12.44 5.90
CA MET A 79 -13.28 11.01 6.16
C MET A 79 -12.11 10.43 6.97
N ILE A 80 -10.86 10.82 6.69
CA ILE A 80 -9.70 10.45 7.53
C ILE A 80 -9.85 11.08 8.91
N GLY A 81 -10.31 12.32 8.96
CA GLY A 81 -10.52 13.11 10.18
C GLY A 81 -11.55 12.51 11.14
N VAL A 82 -12.45 11.63 10.67
CA VAL A 82 -13.39 10.90 11.56
C VAL A 82 -12.64 10.11 12.64
N SER A 83 -11.34 9.79 12.44
CA SER A 83 -10.49 9.17 13.45
C SER A 83 -10.39 9.95 14.76
N VAL A 84 -10.73 11.25 14.81
CA VAL A 84 -10.83 12.04 16.03
C VAL A 84 -11.82 11.46 17.03
N PHE A 85 -12.81 10.71 16.60
CA PHE A 85 -13.80 10.07 17.45
C PHE A 85 -13.35 8.75 18.09
N ILE A 86 -12.17 8.21 17.73
CA ILE A 86 -11.66 6.94 18.26
C ILE A 86 -11.55 6.91 19.80
N PRO A 87 -11.10 7.97 20.52
CA PRO A 87 -11.03 7.95 21.98
C PRO A 87 -12.37 7.78 22.67
N PHE A 88 -13.46 8.15 22.00
CA PHE A 88 -14.83 8.08 22.53
C PHE A 88 -15.53 6.76 22.21
N THR A 89 -14.80 5.75 21.68
CA THR A 89 -15.35 4.52 21.17
C THR A 89 -14.90 3.34 22.02
N ASP A 90 -15.85 2.73 22.73
CA ASP A 90 -15.62 1.48 23.50
C ASP A 90 -16.10 0.23 22.75
N ASN A 91 -16.73 0.40 21.59
CA ASN A 91 -17.20 -0.70 20.75
C ASN A 91 -16.22 -0.96 19.60
N PHE A 92 -15.69 -2.20 19.55
CA PHE A 92 -14.73 -2.61 18.51
C PHE A 92 -15.30 -2.48 17.08
N MET A 93 -16.60 -2.81 16.88
CA MET A 93 -17.24 -2.69 15.57
C MET A 93 -17.34 -1.23 15.12
N LEU A 94 -17.67 -0.31 16.02
CA LEU A 94 -17.69 1.12 15.72
C LEU A 94 -16.29 1.63 15.38
N LEU A 95 -15.27 1.15 16.07
CA LEU A 95 -13.86 1.43 15.75
C LEU A 95 -13.51 0.97 14.32
N LEU A 96 -13.92 -0.23 13.92
CA LEU A 96 -13.71 -0.73 12.55
C LEU A 96 -14.44 0.13 11.51
N VAL A 97 -15.65 0.61 11.79
CA VAL A 97 -16.40 1.52 10.91
C VAL A 97 -15.64 2.85 10.74
N ILE A 98 -15.15 3.44 11.83
CA ILE A 98 -14.32 4.66 11.77
C ILE A 98 -13.06 4.42 10.92
N ARG A 99 -12.40 3.30 11.08
CA ARG A 99 -11.22 2.90 10.31
C ARG A 99 -11.56 2.68 8.83
N PHE A 100 -12.70 2.08 8.53
CA PHE A 100 -13.18 1.90 7.15
C PHE A 100 -13.42 3.23 6.47
N VAL A 101 -14.14 4.15 7.12
CA VAL A 101 -14.39 5.51 6.62
C VAL A 101 -13.07 6.26 6.39
N GLY A 102 -12.13 6.19 7.35
CA GLY A 102 -10.78 6.76 7.19
C GLY A 102 -10.02 6.15 6.00
N GLY A 103 -10.13 4.85 5.81
CA GLY A 103 -9.54 4.13 4.66
C GLY A 103 -10.10 4.57 3.31
N LEU A 104 -11.43 4.78 3.21
CA LEU A 104 -12.08 5.38 2.04
C LEU A 104 -11.52 6.78 1.76
N GLY A 105 -11.39 7.61 2.82
CA GLY A 105 -10.79 8.93 2.71
C GLY A 105 -9.36 8.88 2.16
N GLY A 106 -8.55 7.94 2.62
CA GLY A 106 -7.19 7.71 2.12
C GLY A 106 -7.15 7.32 0.65
N ALA A 107 -8.10 6.49 0.18
CA ALA A 107 -8.22 6.15 -1.24
C ALA A 107 -8.61 7.36 -2.10
N VAL A 108 -9.55 8.18 -1.61
CA VAL A 108 -9.96 9.43 -2.29
C VAL A 108 -8.79 10.40 -2.42
N CYS A 109 -8.02 10.60 -1.34
CA CYS A 109 -6.84 11.47 -1.37
C CYS A 109 -5.79 10.96 -2.37
N LEU A 110 -5.49 9.65 -2.38
CA LEU A 110 -4.51 9.04 -3.29
C LEU A 110 -4.87 9.26 -4.76
N VAL A 111 -6.11 8.94 -5.15
CA VAL A 111 -6.55 9.05 -6.54
C VAL A 111 -6.61 10.51 -7.00
N SER A 112 -6.94 11.43 -6.09
CA SER A 112 -7.00 12.87 -6.39
C SER A 112 -5.62 13.53 -6.51
N LEU A 113 -4.54 12.87 -6.05
CA LEU A 113 -3.20 13.43 -5.99
C LEU A 113 -2.65 13.73 -7.38
N VAL A 114 -2.57 12.72 -8.26
CA VAL A 114 -1.97 12.84 -9.60
C VAL A 114 -2.62 13.93 -10.45
N PRO A 115 -3.97 13.99 -10.60
CA PRO A 115 -4.62 15.04 -11.37
C PRO A 115 -4.43 16.43 -10.75
N THR A 116 -4.30 16.52 -9.42
CA THR A 116 -4.03 17.81 -8.76
C THR A 116 -2.63 18.32 -9.10
N VAL A 117 -1.61 17.47 -8.96
CA VAL A 117 -0.22 17.85 -9.27
C VAL A 117 -0.09 18.28 -10.74
N ALA A 118 -0.66 17.51 -11.67
CA ALA A 118 -0.63 17.81 -13.11
C ALA A 118 -1.29 19.15 -13.46
N ARG A 119 -2.15 19.68 -12.60
CA ARG A 119 -2.81 20.96 -12.80
C ARG A 119 -1.94 22.16 -12.46
N PHE A 120 -1.14 22.07 -11.41
CA PHE A 120 -0.36 23.20 -10.89
C PHE A 120 1.07 23.23 -11.39
N PHE A 121 1.57 22.14 -11.95
CA PHE A 121 2.95 21.99 -12.36
C PHE A 121 3.04 21.51 -13.80
N ASP A 122 4.08 21.95 -14.51
CA ASP A 122 4.39 21.46 -15.85
C ASP A 122 4.74 19.96 -15.84
N ASN A 123 4.63 19.30 -16.98
CA ASN A 123 4.74 17.83 -17.10
C ASN A 123 6.03 17.26 -16.48
N ARG A 124 7.16 17.95 -16.63
CA ARG A 124 8.43 17.50 -16.06
C ARG A 124 8.42 17.55 -14.53
N MET A 125 7.97 18.68 -13.98
CA MET A 125 7.87 18.86 -12.53
C MET A 125 6.79 17.96 -11.92
N ALA A 126 5.64 17.82 -12.58
CA ALA A 126 4.55 16.96 -12.14
C ALA A 126 5.00 15.49 -12.04
N SER A 127 5.77 15.00 -13.01
CA SER A 127 6.34 13.65 -12.95
C SER A 127 7.25 13.46 -11.73
N THR A 128 8.11 14.43 -11.45
CA THR A 128 9.02 14.40 -10.29
C THR A 128 8.24 14.43 -8.98
N LEU A 129 7.26 15.34 -8.85
CA LEU A 129 6.43 15.45 -7.65
C LEU A 129 5.58 14.22 -7.41
N ASN A 130 5.01 13.61 -8.45
CA ASN A 130 4.28 12.35 -8.30
C ASN A 130 5.19 11.22 -7.78
N SER A 131 6.45 11.18 -8.21
CA SER A 131 7.43 10.21 -7.68
C SER A 131 7.74 10.47 -6.20
N ILE A 132 7.89 11.73 -5.81
CA ILE A 132 8.07 12.13 -4.41
C ILE A 132 6.83 11.75 -3.60
N ASN A 133 5.63 12.03 -4.11
CA ASN A 133 4.38 11.71 -3.45
C ASN A 133 4.18 10.21 -3.20
N CYS A 134 4.72 9.34 -4.06
CA CYS A 134 4.73 7.90 -3.82
C CYS A 134 5.50 7.51 -2.53
N THR A 135 6.45 8.33 -2.08
CA THR A 135 7.19 8.09 -0.84
C THR A 135 6.44 8.51 0.42
N SER A 136 5.42 9.34 0.31
CA SER A 136 4.72 9.93 1.47
C SER A 136 4.14 8.87 2.41
N ASN A 137 3.47 7.86 1.87
CA ASN A 137 2.93 6.75 2.67
C ASN A 137 4.04 5.96 3.36
N ILE A 138 5.17 5.74 2.67
CA ILE A 138 6.33 5.02 3.20
C ILE A 138 6.93 5.79 4.37
N VAL A 139 7.12 7.09 4.22
CA VAL A 139 7.63 7.97 5.29
C VAL A 139 6.68 7.96 6.50
N GLY A 140 5.37 8.04 6.27
CA GLY A 140 4.37 7.91 7.34
C GLY A 140 4.45 6.56 8.05
N THR A 141 4.62 5.48 7.32
CA THR A 141 4.78 4.13 7.88
C THR A 141 6.07 4.01 8.71
N ILE A 142 7.18 4.58 8.25
CA ILE A 142 8.44 4.63 9.01
C ILE A 142 8.24 5.36 10.34
N ILE A 143 7.61 6.55 10.31
CA ILE A 143 7.30 7.33 11.52
C ILE A 143 6.47 6.49 12.50
N ALA A 144 5.43 5.83 12.02
CA ALA A 144 4.57 5.00 12.84
C ALA A 144 5.31 3.82 13.47
N LEU A 145 6.03 3.04 12.66
CA LEU A 145 6.71 1.84 13.15
C LEU A 145 7.86 2.16 14.10
N THR A 146 8.47 3.35 13.96
CA THR A 146 9.58 3.78 14.82
C THR A 146 9.11 4.47 16.08
N LEU A 147 8.12 5.36 15.95
CA LEU A 147 7.77 6.32 17.01
C LEU A 147 6.41 6.05 17.65
N ALA A 148 5.58 5.11 17.15
CA ALA A 148 4.22 4.93 17.66
C ALA A 148 4.17 4.60 19.15
N GLY A 149 5.10 3.81 19.66
CA GLY A 149 5.19 3.51 21.10
C GLY A 149 5.44 4.77 21.94
N TYR A 150 6.43 5.57 21.55
CA TYR A 150 6.75 6.84 22.21
C TYR A 150 5.58 7.85 22.06
N LEU A 151 5.06 8.01 20.86
CA LEU A 151 3.94 8.93 20.62
C LEU A 151 2.67 8.48 21.36
N SER A 152 2.41 7.17 21.46
CA SER A 152 1.28 6.66 22.23
C SER A 152 1.37 7.06 23.70
N THR A 153 2.55 6.98 24.33
CA THR A 153 2.74 7.46 25.71
C THR A 153 2.59 8.97 25.82
N LEU A 154 3.14 9.73 24.88
CA LEU A 154 3.05 11.19 24.87
C LEU A 154 1.60 11.68 24.74
N PHE A 155 0.78 11.02 23.91
CA PHE A 155 -0.62 11.37 23.71
C PHE A 155 -1.57 10.73 24.75
N GLY A 156 -1.04 9.98 25.71
CA GLY A 156 -1.85 9.33 26.75
C GLY A 156 -2.62 8.10 26.26
N GLY A 157 -2.10 7.42 25.24
CA GLY A 157 -2.63 6.16 24.72
C GLY A 157 -2.74 6.11 23.19
N TRP A 158 -2.83 4.90 22.66
CA TRP A 158 -2.91 4.65 21.21
C TRP A 158 -4.18 5.25 20.57
N ARG A 159 -5.30 5.31 21.31
CA ARG A 159 -6.57 5.90 20.83
C ARG A 159 -6.39 7.40 20.55
N ASN A 160 -5.76 8.11 21.46
CA ASN A 160 -5.47 9.54 21.32
C ASN A 160 -4.44 9.80 20.21
N LEU A 161 -3.47 8.90 20.02
CA LEU A 161 -2.51 9.00 18.93
C LEU A 161 -3.21 8.89 17.57
N LEU A 162 -4.12 7.92 17.40
CA LEU A 162 -4.90 7.79 16.15
C LEU A 162 -5.83 8.99 15.93
N ALA A 163 -6.42 9.53 17.00
CA ALA A 163 -7.21 10.76 16.93
C ALA A 163 -6.34 11.96 16.54
N GLY A 164 -5.11 12.04 17.04
CA GLY A 164 -4.14 13.06 16.66
C GLY A 164 -3.84 13.09 15.17
N TYR A 165 -3.67 11.92 14.54
CA TYR A 165 -3.53 11.84 13.07
C TYR A 165 -4.78 12.36 12.35
N GLY A 166 -5.97 12.05 12.85
CA GLY A 166 -7.23 12.58 12.33
C GLY A 166 -7.29 14.10 12.44
N ALA A 167 -6.95 14.65 13.60
CA ALA A 167 -6.93 16.09 13.86
C ALA A 167 -5.95 16.84 12.94
N VAL A 168 -4.73 16.32 12.78
CA VAL A 168 -3.74 16.90 11.84
C VAL A 168 -4.30 16.88 10.42
N THR A 169 -4.96 15.79 9.99
CA THR A 169 -5.56 15.73 8.66
C THR A 169 -6.68 16.76 8.48
N LEU A 170 -7.52 17.00 9.48
CA LEU A 170 -8.54 18.04 9.43
C LEU A 170 -7.93 19.45 9.30
N VAL A 171 -6.88 19.74 10.07
CA VAL A 171 -6.15 21.02 9.95
C VAL A 171 -5.58 21.18 8.53
N LEU A 172 -4.97 20.15 7.97
CA LEU A 172 -4.48 20.16 6.59
C LEU A 172 -5.62 20.32 5.58
N GLY A 173 -6.80 19.75 5.85
CA GLY A 173 -8.02 19.96 5.06
C GLY A 173 -8.51 21.40 5.08
N VAL A 174 -8.41 22.10 6.22
CA VAL A 174 -8.69 23.55 6.31
C VAL A 174 -7.68 24.34 5.48
N VAL A 175 -6.39 24.05 5.59
CA VAL A 175 -5.34 24.69 4.76
C VAL A 175 -5.62 24.45 3.27
N TRP A 176 -6.07 23.25 2.90
CA TRP A 176 -6.48 22.91 1.54
C TRP A 176 -7.59 23.83 1.03
N ILE A 177 -8.68 24.03 1.79
CA ILE A 177 -9.80 24.90 1.39
C ILE A 177 -9.33 26.34 1.17
N LEU A 178 -8.49 26.84 2.07
CA LEU A 178 -8.00 28.23 2.03
C LEU A 178 -7.06 28.46 0.83
N CYS A 179 -6.29 27.44 0.44
CA CYS A 179 -5.31 27.58 -0.62
C CYS A 179 -5.83 27.16 -2.02
N PHE A 180 -6.79 26.25 -2.10
CA PHE A 180 -7.32 25.74 -3.38
C PHE A 180 -8.68 26.40 -3.69
N SER A 181 -8.78 27.17 -4.77
CA SER A 181 -10.03 27.81 -5.21
C SER A 181 -10.85 26.92 -6.16
N ASP A 182 -12.14 27.22 -6.34
CA ASP A 182 -13.00 26.46 -7.27
C ASP A 182 -12.61 26.69 -8.74
N GLU A 183 -12.03 27.85 -9.05
CA GLU A 183 -11.46 28.15 -10.37
C GLU A 183 -10.28 27.24 -10.71
N ASP A 184 -9.57 26.77 -9.69
CA ASP A 184 -8.49 25.80 -9.83
C ASP A 184 -9.00 24.37 -10.10
N SER A 185 -10.31 24.11 -10.07
CA SER A 185 -10.92 22.79 -10.24
C SER A 185 -12.11 22.82 -11.21
N PRO A 186 -11.91 23.08 -12.53
CA PRO A 186 -13.01 22.93 -13.47
C PRO A 186 -13.52 21.49 -13.40
N ARG A 187 -14.83 21.33 -13.45
CA ARG A 187 -15.45 20.03 -13.69
C ARG A 187 -14.83 19.46 -14.97
N GLN A 188 -14.29 18.27 -14.89
CA GLN A 188 -13.95 17.53 -16.09
C GLN A 188 -15.27 17.25 -16.80
N THR A 189 -15.60 18.10 -17.78
CA THR A 189 -16.69 17.83 -18.70
C THR A 189 -16.32 16.59 -19.49
N ASP A 190 -17.06 15.54 -19.21
CA ASP A 190 -17.29 14.35 -20.00
C ASP A 190 -16.23 14.01 -21.06
N VAL A 191 -15.29 13.15 -20.68
CA VAL A 191 -14.85 12.16 -21.66
C VAL A 191 -16.05 11.22 -21.83
N ASN A 192 -16.92 11.53 -22.77
CA ASN A 192 -18.05 10.69 -23.20
C ASN A 192 -17.47 9.43 -23.86
N ILE A 193 -17.00 8.50 -23.03
CA ILE A 193 -16.64 7.16 -23.49
C ILE A 193 -17.95 6.43 -23.68
N ARG A 194 -18.25 6.04 -24.93
CA ARG A 194 -19.45 5.23 -25.26
C ARG A 194 -19.47 4.00 -24.36
N HIS A 195 -20.65 3.64 -23.85
CA HIS A 195 -20.82 2.51 -22.91
C HIS A 195 -20.33 1.18 -23.52
N GLU A 196 -20.45 1.02 -24.84
CA GLU A 196 -20.02 -0.16 -25.59
C GLU A 196 -18.48 -0.31 -25.56
N ASP A 197 -17.74 0.78 -25.69
CA ASP A 197 -16.27 0.76 -25.63
C ASP A 197 -15.75 0.36 -24.24
N LYS A 198 -16.47 0.79 -23.18
CA LYS A 198 -16.09 0.42 -21.79
C LYS A 198 -16.22 -1.06 -21.51
N LEU A 199 -17.28 -1.70 -21.99
CA LEU A 199 -17.52 -3.12 -21.77
C LEU A 199 -16.51 -3.98 -22.55
N HIS A 200 -16.15 -3.57 -23.75
CA HIS A 200 -15.14 -4.24 -24.56
C HIS A 200 -13.77 -4.18 -23.87
N VAL A 201 -13.33 -2.99 -23.45
CA VAL A 201 -12.08 -2.78 -22.74
C VAL A 201 -12.03 -3.58 -21.44
N LEU A 202 -13.12 -3.59 -20.67
CA LEU A 202 -13.19 -4.36 -19.43
C LEU A 202 -13.05 -5.88 -19.67
N LYS A 203 -13.70 -6.40 -20.72
CA LYS A 203 -13.56 -7.81 -21.10
C LYS A 203 -12.13 -8.13 -21.51
N GLU A 204 -11.50 -7.29 -22.32
CA GLU A 204 -10.11 -7.50 -22.75
C GLU A 204 -9.15 -7.55 -21.55
N VAL A 205 -9.31 -6.66 -20.57
CA VAL A 205 -8.50 -6.63 -19.34
C VAL A 205 -8.76 -7.86 -18.46
N ILE A 206 -10.03 -8.24 -18.23
CA ILE A 206 -10.40 -9.37 -17.37
C ILE A 206 -9.90 -10.69 -17.95
N PHE A 207 -9.87 -10.86 -19.27
CA PHE A 207 -9.38 -12.08 -19.90
C PHE A 207 -7.88 -12.03 -20.25
N SER A 208 -7.19 -10.95 -19.92
CA SER A 208 -5.77 -10.79 -20.21
C SER A 208 -4.89 -11.68 -19.31
N ARG A 209 -4.15 -12.60 -19.93
CA ARG A 209 -3.14 -13.42 -19.23
C ARG A 209 -2.03 -12.58 -18.61
N ILE A 210 -1.74 -11.39 -19.17
CA ILE A 210 -0.73 -10.48 -18.66
C ILE A 210 -1.19 -9.91 -17.30
N VAL A 211 -2.44 -9.46 -17.22
CA VAL A 211 -3.01 -8.89 -15.97
C VAL A 211 -3.06 -9.96 -14.88
N TRP A 212 -3.52 -11.18 -15.21
CA TRP A 212 -3.57 -12.27 -14.23
C TRP A 212 -2.18 -12.77 -13.81
N GLY A 213 -1.21 -12.76 -14.74
CA GLY A 213 0.19 -13.06 -14.44
C GLY A 213 0.78 -12.03 -13.46
N MET A 214 0.50 -10.76 -13.65
CA MET A 214 0.90 -9.69 -12.72
C MET A 214 0.25 -9.87 -11.33
N ILE A 215 -1.06 -10.17 -11.28
CA ILE A 215 -1.79 -10.40 -10.04
C ILE A 215 -1.19 -11.60 -9.29
N ALA A 216 -0.99 -12.71 -9.98
CA ALA A 216 -0.39 -13.91 -9.41
C ALA A 216 1.03 -13.65 -8.87
N GLN A 217 1.86 -12.95 -9.66
CA GLN A 217 3.22 -12.58 -9.26
C GLN A 217 3.25 -11.72 -7.98
N TYR A 218 2.35 -10.73 -7.91
CA TYR A 218 2.37 -9.76 -6.81
C TYR A 218 1.66 -10.24 -5.55
N ALA A 219 0.82 -11.27 -5.65
CA ALA A 219 0.01 -11.77 -4.54
C ALA A 219 0.88 -12.16 -3.32
N GLY A 220 1.93 -12.96 -3.53
CA GLY A 220 2.85 -13.36 -2.46
C GLY A 220 3.59 -12.16 -1.84
N ALA A 221 4.08 -11.24 -2.67
CA ALA A 221 4.82 -10.08 -2.21
C ALA A 221 3.93 -9.08 -1.45
N MET A 222 2.67 -8.94 -1.86
CA MET A 222 1.72 -8.05 -1.17
C MET A 222 1.36 -8.59 0.22
N ILE A 223 1.17 -9.90 0.37
CA ILE A 223 0.92 -10.47 1.70
C ILE A 223 2.15 -10.41 2.59
N MET A 224 3.35 -10.62 2.03
CA MET A 224 4.60 -10.40 2.75
C MET A 224 4.71 -8.96 3.27
N MET A 225 4.41 -7.97 2.44
CA MET A 225 4.43 -6.56 2.85
C MET A 225 3.44 -6.30 3.99
N VAL A 226 2.19 -6.79 3.89
CA VAL A 226 1.20 -6.67 4.96
C VAL A 226 1.67 -7.38 6.24
N PHE A 227 2.29 -8.54 6.11
CA PHE A 227 2.87 -9.26 7.24
C PHE A 227 3.93 -8.46 7.97
N MET A 228 4.85 -7.82 7.22
CA MET A 228 5.97 -7.04 7.76
C MET A 228 5.54 -5.84 8.62
N PHE A 229 4.48 -5.15 8.27
CA PHE A 229 4.04 -3.99 9.06
C PHE A 229 2.87 -4.26 10.01
N THR A 230 2.10 -5.34 9.82
CA THR A 230 0.96 -5.66 10.67
C THR A 230 1.33 -6.66 11.75
N PHE A 231 1.98 -7.76 11.38
CA PHE A 231 2.20 -8.90 12.28
C PHE A 231 3.61 -8.99 12.85
N LEU A 232 4.61 -8.56 12.11
CA LEU A 232 5.98 -8.66 12.54
C LEU A 232 6.30 -7.84 13.81
N PRO A 233 5.76 -6.62 14.00
CA PRO A 233 5.90 -5.90 15.27
C PRO A 233 5.32 -6.68 16.47
N LEU A 234 4.14 -7.30 16.27
CA LEU A 234 3.51 -8.14 17.29
C LEU A 234 4.35 -9.39 17.58
N TYR A 235 4.89 -10.04 16.54
CA TYR A 235 5.74 -11.22 16.68
C TYR A 235 6.94 -10.93 17.58
N TYR A 236 7.70 -9.87 17.30
CA TYR A 236 8.85 -9.51 18.07
C TYR A 236 8.53 -8.96 19.47
N ALA A 237 7.39 -8.32 19.64
CA ALA A 237 6.96 -7.81 20.94
C ALA A 237 6.49 -8.90 21.91
N LYS A 238 5.93 -10.00 21.41
CA LYS A 238 5.21 -10.96 22.28
C LYS A 238 5.61 -12.42 22.10
N TYR A 239 6.04 -12.83 20.92
CA TYR A 239 6.23 -14.25 20.57
C TYR A 239 7.68 -14.66 20.34
N ALA A 240 8.55 -13.75 19.96
CA ALA A 240 9.96 -14.03 19.77
C ALA A 240 10.67 -14.06 21.11
N SER A 241 11.42 -15.14 21.35
CA SER A 241 12.27 -15.29 22.56
C SER A 241 13.58 -14.52 22.39
N LEU A 242 13.51 -13.20 22.27
CA LEU A 242 14.66 -12.32 22.14
C LEU A 242 15.02 -11.64 23.47
N SER A 243 16.25 -11.14 23.59
CA SER A 243 16.67 -10.37 24.75
C SER A 243 15.86 -9.07 24.88
N ALA A 244 15.73 -8.54 26.10
CA ALA A 244 15.04 -7.28 26.36
C ALA A 244 15.63 -6.08 25.60
N ASP A 245 16.93 -6.15 25.29
CA ASP A 245 17.67 -5.12 24.55
C ASP A 245 17.61 -5.29 23.03
N SER A 246 16.83 -6.27 22.52
CA SER A 246 16.74 -6.53 21.09
C SER A 246 16.05 -5.38 20.33
N HIS A 247 16.65 -5.00 19.22
CA HIS A 247 16.14 -4.01 18.26
C HIS A 247 15.30 -4.64 17.13
N ALA A 248 14.96 -5.92 17.24
CA ALA A 248 14.19 -6.64 16.23
C ALA A 248 12.82 -6.00 15.92
N HIS A 249 12.24 -5.28 16.88
CA HIS A 249 11.00 -4.51 16.70
C HIS A 249 11.12 -3.44 15.61
N LEU A 250 12.35 -2.97 15.29
CA LEU A 250 12.60 -2.02 14.20
C LEU A 250 12.59 -2.66 12.81
N SER A 251 12.43 -3.98 12.71
CA SER A 251 12.45 -4.71 11.43
C SER A 251 11.44 -4.14 10.43
N GLY A 252 10.21 -3.82 10.85
CA GLY A 252 9.22 -3.17 10.00
C GLY A 252 9.69 -1.81 9.46
N THR A 253 10.32 -0.99 10.31
CA THR A 253 10.90 0.31 9.92
C THR A 253 12.01 0.12 8.88
N VAL A 254 12.94 -0.78 9.15
CA VAL A 254 14.09 -1.06 8.28
C VAL A 254 13.62 -1.62 6.94
N ASN A 255 12.56 -2.43 6.92
CA ASN A 255 11.90 -2.87 5.69
C ASN A 255 11.41 -1.68 4.84
N GLN A 256 10.73 -0.71 5.45
CA GLN A 256 10.24 0.47 4.74
C GLN A 256 11.38 1.36 4.20
N VAL A 257 12.48 1.47 4.94
CA VAL A 257 13.71 2.14 4.44
C VAL A 257 14.26 1.38 3.23
N GLY A 258 14.29 0.06 3.30
CA GLY A 258 14.63 -0.79 2.15
C GLY A 258 13.74 -0.51 0.95
N ILE A 259 12.41 -0.45 1.13
CA ILE A 259 11.44 -0.12 0.06
C ILE A 259 11.75 1.24 -0.56
N MET A 260 12.01 2.25 0.25
CA MET A 260 12.31 3.60 -0.25
C MET A 260 13.58 3.61 -1.12
N LEU A 261 14.65 2.96 -0.68
CA LEU A 261 15.90 2.89 -1.43
C LEU A 261 15.80 1.96 -2.66
N GLY A 262 15.10 0.84 -2.52
CA GLY A 262 14.88 -0.10 -3.62
C GLY A 262 14.08 0.49 -4.78
N ALA A 263 13.13 1.39 -4.49
CA ALA A 263 12.38 2.11 -5.52
C ALA A 263 13.28 3.01 -6.40
N LEU A 264 14.36 3.56 -5.84
CA LEU A 264 15.35 4.35 -6.59
C LEU A 264 16.23 3.46 -7.49
N VAL A 265 16.48 2.23 -7.07
CA VAL A 265 17.35 1.28 -7.79
C VAL A 265 16.58 0.47 -8.83
N GLY A 266 15.27 0.30 -8.67
CA GLY A 266 14.41 -0.47 -9.58
C GLY A 266 14.56 -0.13 -11.07
N PRO A 267 14.52 1.15 -11.48
CA PRO A 267 14.72 1.55 -12.88
C PRO A 267 16.06 1.11 -13.46
N TYR A 268 17.11 1.04 -12.65
CA TYR A 268 18.42 0.56 -13.10
C TYR A 268 18.37 -0.92 -13.52
N PHE A 269 17.73 -1.77 -12.74
CA PHE A 269 17.55 -3.18 -13.07
C PHE A 269 16.70 -3.35 -14.33
N LYS A 270 15.63 -2.59 -14.46
CA LYS A 270 14.78 -2.60 -15.65
C LYS A 270 15.55 -2.21 -16.92
N ASN A 271 16.37 -1.17 -16.85
CA ASN A 271 17.12 -0.66 -18.01
C ASN A 271 18.25 -1.61 -18.48
N ARG A 272 18.69 -2.55 -17.64
CA ARG A 272 19.72 -3.56 -17.97
C ARG A 272 19.22 -4.71 -18.83
N LYS A 273 18.02 -4.62 -19.43
CA LYS A 273 17.40 -5.67 -20.28
C LYS A 273 17.28 -7.04 -19.61
N TYR A 274 17.19 -7.07 -18.29
CA TYR A 274 16.81 -8.32 -17.62
C TYR A 274 15.39 -8.71 -18.03
N HIS A 275 15.19 -9.96 -18.40
CA HIS A 275 13.85 -10.48 -18.63
C HIS A 275 13.05 -10.32 -17.34
N TYR A 276 12.02 -9.49 -17.38
CA TYR A 276 11.24 -9.15 -16.18
C TYR A 276 10.70 -10.38 -15.45
N LYS A 277 10.33 -11.45 -16.19
CA LYS A 277 9.85 -12.71 -15.60
C LYS A 277 10.92 -13.37 -14.73
N SER A 278 12.15 -13.46 -15.24
CA SER A 278 13.27 -14.05 -14.49
C SER A 278 13.63 -13.22 -13.28
N TRP A 279 13.65 -11.87 -13.40
CA TRP A 279 13.92 -11.00 -12.26
C TRP A 279 12.85 -11.13 -11.19
N LEU A 280 11.58 -11.07 -11.57
CA LEU A 280 10.45 -11.19 -10.64
C LEU A 280 10.43 -12.56 -9.95
N PHE A 281 10.76 -13.64 -10.66
CA PHE A 281 10.83 -14.98 -10.09
C PHE A 281 11.96 -15.11 -9.07
N VAL A 282 13.21 -14.82 -9.48
CA VAL A 282 14.39 -14.99 -8.61
C VAL A 282 14.28 -14.09 -7.37
N SER A 283 13.88 -12.85 -7.55
CA SER A 283 13.70 -11.91 -6.46
C SER A 283 12.59 -12.32 -5.48
N SER A 284 11.51 -12.97 -5.98
CA SER A 284 10.45 -13.52 -5.12
C SER A 284 10.98 -14.62 -4.20
N ILE A 285 11.75 -15.56 -4.78
CA ILE A 285 12.36 -16.65 -4.00
C ILE A 285 13.33 -16.08 -2.96
N PHE A 286 14.14 -15.09 -3.34
CA PHE A 286 15.04 -14.44 -2.40
C PHE A 286 14.29 -13.76 -1.24
N MET A 287 13.22 -13.01 -1.53
CA MET A 287 12.36 -12.41 -0.50
C MET A 287 11.70 -13.47 0.38
N ALA A 288 11.27 -14.61 -0.18
CA ALA A 288 10.72 -15.72 0.59
C ALA A 288 11.75 -16.26 1.59
N VAL A 289 12.97 -16.50 1.15
CA VAL A 289 14.06 -17.01 2.00
C VAL A 289 14.41 -16.02 3.11
N THR A 290 14.57 -14.74 2.78
CA THR A 290 14.87 -13.71 3.78
C THR A 290 13.74 -13.52 4.79
N THR A 291 12.49 -13.55 4.37
CA THR A 291 11.34 -13.49 5.27
C THR A 291 11.27 -14.69 6.19
N PHE A 292 11.49 -15.90 5.66
CA PHE A 292 11.46 -17.13 6.47
C PHE A 292 12.65 -17.22 7.44
N ALA A 293 13.82 -16.74 7.02
CA ALA A 293 15.03 -16.71 7.88
C ALA A 293 14.80 -15.86 9.16
N MET A 294 13.94 -14.85 9.10
CA MET A 294 13.62 -14.02 10.27
C MET A 294 12.94 -14.81 11.39
N LEU A 295 12.28 -15.94 11.10
CA LEU A 295 11.65 -16.80 12.11
C LEU A 295 12.71 -17.45 13.02
N PHE A 296 13.86 -17.80 12.46
CA PHE A 296 14.94 -18.52 13.16
C PHE A 296 16.08 -17.61 13.62
N ALA A 297 16.07 -16.35 13.19
CA ALA A 297 17.13 -15.42 13.51
C ALA A 297 17.00 -14.94 14.97
N THR A 298 18.08 -15.07 15.71
CA THR A 298 18.21 -14.56 17.10
C THR A 298 19.11 -13.31 17.16
N ASN A 299 19.82 -13.02 16.08
CA ASN A 299 20.74 -11.88 15.99
C ASN A 299 20.04 -10.71 15.29
N ASP A 300 19.99 -9.57 15.96
CA ASP A 300 19.35 -8.34 15.46
C ASP A 300 19.88 -7.92 14.09
N PHE A 301 21.19 -8.01 13.87
CA PHE A 301 21.78 -7.65 12.59
C PHE A 301 21.21 -8.49 11.43
N VAL A 302 21.06 -9.80 11.65
CA VAL A 302 20.48 -10.71 10.64
C VAL A 302 19.02 -10.37 10.38
N ILE A 303 18.23 -10.12 11.44
CA ILE A 303 16.81 -9.73 11.34
C ILE A 303 16.66 -8.44 10.54
N LEU A 304 17.41 -7.41 10.91
CA LEU A 304 17.35 -6.10 10.26
C LEU A 304 17.88 -6.15 8.82
N ALA A 305 18.96 -6.88 8.55
CA ALA A 305 19.50 -7.05 7.21
C ALA A 305 18.53 -7.80 6.30
N CYS A 306 17.93 -8.91 6.77
CA CYS A 306 16.89 -9.64 6.02
C CYS A 306 15.68 -8.73 5.73
N SER A 307 15.25 -7.96 6.71
CA SER A 307 14.14 -7.02 6.57
C SER A 307 14.41 -5.94 5.53
N PHE A 308 15.59 -5.33 5.59
CA PHE A 308 16.05 -4.33 4.62
C PHE A 308 16.10 -4.87 3.20
N LEU A 309 16.72 -6.03 3.01
CA LEU A 309 16.87 -6.68 1.71
C LEU A 309 15.50 -7.06 1.13
N THR A 310 14.60 -7.61 1.96
CA THR A 310 13.24 -7.95 1.55
C THR A 310 12.50 -6.72 1.03
N GLY A 311 12.50 -5.61 1.77
CA GLY A 311 11.88 -4.37 1.35
C GLY A 311 12.52 -3.75 0.11
N GLY A 312 13.85 -3.72 0.06
CA GLY A 312 14.62 -3.17 -1.06
C GLY A 312 14.32 -3.90 -2.36
N ILE A 313 14.34 -5.22 -2.35
CA ILE A 313 14.06 -6.04 -3.52
C ILE A 313 12.58 -5.91 -3.95
N PHE A 314 11.65 -5.94 -2.99
CA PHE A 314 10.23 -5.71 -3.28
C PHE A 314 10.00 -4.43 -4.07
N ALA A 315 10.64 -3.34 -3.68
CA ALA A 315 10.44 -2.05 -4.33
C ALA A 315 11.02 -1.98 -5.75
N THR A 316 12.01 -2.80 -6.10
CA THR A 316 12.49 -2.88 -7.48
C THR A 316 11.40 -3.34 -8.45
N TRP A 317 10.39 -4.06 -7.96
CA TRP A 317 9.27 -4.53 -8.77
C TRP A 317 8.39 -3.43 -9.32
N PHE A 318 8.30 -2.28 -8.63
CA PHE A 318 7.48 -1.17 -9.11
C PHE A 318 7.86 -0.71 -10.51
N ALA A 319 9.18 -0.68 -10.82
CA ALA A 319 9.65 -0.31 -12.14
C ALA A 319 9.15 -1.26 -13.25
N PHE A 320 8.97 -2.54 -12.94
CA PHE A 320 8.48 -3.54 -13.88
C PHE A 320 6.95 -3.55 -13.94
N ILE A 321 6.28 -3.65 -12.79
CA ILE A 321 4.82 -3.78 -12.70
C ILE A 321 4.09 -2.60 -13.36
N PHE A 322 4.55 -1.37 -13.14
CA PHE A 322 3.95 -0.20 -13.76
C PHE A 322 4.19 -0.10 -15.28
N SER A 323 5.19 -0.79 -15.80
CA SER A 323 5.50 -0.76 -17.22
C SER A 323 4.91 -1.92 -18.01
N ILE A 324 4.75 -3.11 -17.41
CA ILE A 324 4.25 -4.31 -18.08
C ILE A 324 2.94 -4.07 -18.85
N PRO A 325 1.89 -3.43 -18.29
CA PRO A 325 0.65 -3.22 -19.05
C PRO A 325 0.85 -2.37 -20.30
N LYS A 326 1.76 -1.40 -20.24
CA LYS A 326 2.06 -0.52 -21.37
C LYS A 326 2.91 -1.20 -22.45
N GLU A 327 3.78 -2.11 -22.05
CA GLU A 327 4.74 -2.77 -22.96
C GLU A 327 4.18 -4.05 -23.59
N GLU A 328 3.31 -4.76 -22.87
CA GLU A 328 2.89 -6.12 -23.20
C GLU A 328 1.42 -6.25 -23.67
N LEU A 329 0.55 -5.27 -23.37
CA LEU A 329 -0.82 -5.30 -23.87
C LEU A 329 -0.86 -4.90 -25.34
N LYS A 330 -1.66 -5.61 -26.16
CA LYS A 330 -1.70 -5.44 -27.61
C LYS A 330 -2.11 -4.02 -28.04
N GLU A 331 -3.08 -3.45 -27.36
CA GLU A 331 -3.55 -2.09 -27.61
C GLU A 331 -3.42 -1.26 -26.32
N ALA A 332 -2.18 -0.91 -25.98
CA ALA A 332 -1.86 -0.21 -24.72
C ALA A 332 -2.35 1.25 -24.73
N THR A 333 -3.65 1.46 -24.98
CA THR A 333 -4.25 2.78 -24.80
C THR A 333 -4.21 3.17 -23.31
N THR A 334 -4.21 4.47 -23.03
CA THR A 334 -4.25 4.97 -21.64
C THR A 334 -5.41 4.36 -20.86
N GLN A 335 -6.54 4.09 -21.52
CA GLN A 335 -7.73 3.51 -20.92
C GLN A 335 -7.49 2.05 -20.53
N ILE A 336 -6.98 1.21 -21.44
CA ILE A 336 -6.70 -0.22 -21.19
C ILE A 336 -5.68 -0.36 -20.06
N VAL A 337 -4.61 0.45 -20.07
CA VAL A 337 -3.59 0.46 -19.02
C VAL A 337 -4.21 0.86 -17.67
N THR A 338 -5.08 1.86 -17.64
CA THR A 338 -5.76 2.29 -16.41
C THR A 338 -6.67 1.20 -15.85
N TRP A 339 -7.48 0.54 -16.67
CA TRP A 339 -8.32 -0.57 -16.24
C TRP A 339 -7.51 -1.78 -15.79
N ALA A 340 -6.42 -2.11 -16.49
CA ALA A 340 -5.50 -3.18 -16.11
C ALA A 340 -4.89 -2.93 -14.73
N MET A 341 -4.40 -1.72 -14.47
CA MET A 341 -3.85 -1.34 -13.18
C MET A 341 -4.91 -1.31 -12.08
N SER A 342 -6.11 -0.84 -12.37
CA SER A 342 -7.22 -0.86 -11.40
C SER A 342 -7.60 -2.29 -11.01
N THR A 343 -7.76 -3.19 -11.99
CA THR A 343 -8.04 -4.61 -11.75
C THR A 343 -6.91 -5.26 -10.95
N PHE A 344 -5.65 -4.99 -11.31
CA PHE A 344 -4.48 -5.44 -10.59
C PHE A 344 -4.53 -5.06 -9.11
N TRP A 345 -4.73 -3.77 -8.78
CA TRP A 345 -4.77 -3.30 -7.40
C TRP A 345 -5.94 -3.86 -6.61
N VAL A 346 -7.14 -3.89 -7.21
CA VAL A 346 -8.33 -4.46 -6.55
C VAL A 346 -8.09 -5.92 -6.20
N CYS A 347 -7.66 -6.75 -7.16
CA CYS A 347 -7.43 -8.17 -6.91
C CYS A 347 -6.31 -8.42 -5.89
N THR A 348 -5.20 -7.67 -5.96
CA THR A 348 -4.11 -7.83 -5.00
C THR A 348 -4.50 -7.40 -3.59
N PHE A 349 -5.29 -6.34 -3.41
CA PHE A 349 -5.81 -5.96 -2.10
C PHE A 349 -6.82 -6.99 -1.55
N VAL A 350 -7.69 -7.56 -2.38
CA VAL A 350 -8.59 -8.65 -1.97
C VAL A 350 -7.78 -9.84 -1.47
N LEU A 351 -6.81 -10.30 -2.27
CA LEU A 351 -5.94 -11.40 -1.89
C LEU A 351 -5.16 -11.09 -0.60
N ALA A 352 -4.59 -9.90 -0.48
CA ALA A 352 -3.86 -9.49 0.73
C ALA A 352 -4.76 -9.52 1.97
N THR A 353 -5.98 -9.04 1.86
CA THR A 353 -6.93 -9.00 3.00
C THR A 353 -7.33 -10.40 3.45
N ILE A 354 -7.68 -11.29 2.50
CA ILE A 354 -8.06 -12.67 2.80
C ILE A 354 -6.88 -13.40 3.45
N ASN A 355 -5.69 -13.30 2.85
CA ASN A 355 -4.50 -13.98 3.36
C ASN A 355 -4.04 -13.42 4.72
N SER A 356 -4.14 -12.10 4.94
CA SER A 356 -3.88 -11.50 6.24
C SER A 356 -4.80 -12.05 7.33
N GLN A 357 -6.08 -12.25 7.01
CA GLN A 357 -7.02 -12.85 7.97
C GLN A 357 -6.67 -14.31 8.25
N LEU A 358 -6.27 -15.08 7.25
CA LEU A 358 -5.82 -16.47 7.43
C LEU A 358 -4.59 -16.57 8.34
N ILE A 359 -3.64 -15.62 8.21
CA ILE A 359 -2.49 -15.55 9.11
C ILE A 359 -2.96 -15.30 10.56
N GLY A 360 -3.83 -14.32 10.78
CA GLY A 360 -4.39 -14.04 12.11
C GLY A 360 -5.02 -15.29 12.74
N TRP A 361 -5.90 -15.97 12.01
CA TRP A 361 -6.51 -17.22 12.46
C TRP A 361 -5.50 -18.33 12.75
N SER A 362 -4.45 -18.43 11.92
CA SER A 362 -3.42 -19.44 12.17
C SER A 362 -2.68 -19.20 13.48
N VAL A 363 -2.46 -17.95 13.86
CA VAL A 363 -1.84 -17.57 15.14
C VAL A 363 -2.78 -17.89 16.31
N ASP A 364 -4.07 -17.56 16.18
CA ASP A 364 -5.06 -17.84 17.21
C ASP A 364 -5.22 -19.36 17.46
N LEU A 365 -5.21 -20.17 16.39
CA LEU A 365 -5.34 -21.61 16.48
C LEU A 365 -4.09 -22.33 17.02
N THR A 366 -2.91 -21.84 16.69
CA THR A 366 -1.64 -22.52 17.01
C THR A 366 -0.88 -21.91 18.18
N GLY A 367 -1.31 -20.75 18.64
CA GLY A 367 -0.63 -19.99 19.70
C GLY A 367 0.72 -19.41 19.30
N GLY A 368 1.08 -19.41 17.98
CA GLY A 368 2.37 -18.92 17.51
C GLY A 368 2.39 -18.55 16.02
N PHE A 369 3.47 -17.92 15.59
CA PHE A 369 3.62 -17.39 14.24
C PHE A 369 4.26 -18.36 13.23
N THR A 370 4.71 -19.54 13.64
CA THR A 370 5.41 -20.50 12.75
C THR A 370 4.59 -20.84 11.51
N VAL A 371 3.28 -21.12 11.69
CA VAL A 371 2.37 -21.40 10.58
C VAL A 371 2.22 -20.17 9.68
N GLY A 372 2.08 -18.98 10.27
CA GLY A 372 1.99 -17.73 9.50
C GLY A 372 3.23 -17.45 8.65
N PHE A 373 4.45 -17.59 9.19
CA PHE A 373 5.69 -17.47 8.42
C PHE A 373 5.80 -18.51 7.31
N THR A 374 5.47 -19.79 7.62
CA THR A 374 5.49 -20.87 6.62
C THR A 374 4.50 -20.60 5.50
N TYR A 375 3.31 -20.09 5.84
CA TYR A 375 2.27 -19.73 4.88
C TYR A 375 2.73 -18.60 3.94
N VAL A 376 3.30 -17.53 4.49
CA VAL A 376 3.84 -16.41 3.69
C VAL A 376 4.98 -16.91 2.78
N PHE A 377 5.90 -17.74 3.31
CA PHE A 377 6.95 -18.37 2.53
C PHE A 377 6.38 -19.17 1.35
N ALA A 378 5.42 -20.06 1.63
CA ALA A 378 4.79 -20.90 0.60
C ALA A 378 4.13 -20.04 -0.50
N LEU A 379 3.39 -18.99 -0.12
CA LEU A 379 2.77 -18.08 -1.08
C LEU A 379 3.81 -17.34 -1.92
N MET A 380 4.92 -16.91 -1.33
CA MET A 380 5.99 -16.21 -2.05
C MET A 380 6.75 -17.14 -3.01
N VAL A 381 6.75 -18.44 -2.78
CA VAL A 381 7.30 -19.45 -3.71
C VAL A 381 6.29 -19.85 -4.78
N VAL A 382 5.03 -20.08 -4.38
CA VAL A 382 3.98 -20.55 -5.29
C VAL A 382 3.54 -19.45 -6.26
N SER A 383 3.39 -18.21 -5.78
CA SER A 383 2.88 -17.10 -6.59
C SER A 383 3.70 -16.83 -7.86
N PRO A 384 5.03 -16.78 -7.85
CA PRO A 384 5.82 -16.58 -9.07
C PRO A 384 5.80 -17.81 -10.00
N VAL A 385 5.67 -19.02 -9.46
CA VAL A 385 5.50 -20.23 -10.27
C VAL A 385 4.19 -20.18 -11.04
N VAL A 386 3.10 -19.84 -10.36
CA VAL A 386 1.78 -19.64 -10.99
C VAL A 386 1.84 -18.51 -12.03
N ALA A 387 2.51 -17.41 -11.70
CA ALA A 387 2.69 -16.31 -12.63
C ALA A 387 3.43 -16.72 -13.91
N LEU A 388 4.50 -17.51 -13.81
CA LEU A 388 5.23 -18.02 -14.98
C LEU A 388 4.36 -18.89 -15.89
N ILE A 389 3.41 -19.66 -15.32
CA ILE A 389 2.47 -20.49 -16.09
C ILE A 389 1.43 -19.59 -16.80
N ILE A 390 0.97 -18.54 -16.12
CA ILE A 390 -0.06 -17.65 -16.63
C ILE A 390 0.49 -16.69 -17.68
N PHE A 391 1.68 -16.10 -17.45
CA PHE A 391 2.27 -15.19 -18.43
C PHE A 391 2.38 -15.83 -19.80
N PRO A 392 2.05 -15.10 -20.88
CA PRO A 392 2.22 -15.62 -22.23
C PRO A 392 3.68 -16.02 -22.46
N LYS A 393 3.92 -17.14 -23.15
CA LYS A 393 5.25 -17.50 -23.63
C LYS A 393 5.74 -16.35 -24.51
N GLU A 394 6.99 -15.92 -24.35
CA GLU A 394 7.57 -14.87 -25.17
C GLU A 394 7.43 -15.25 -26.64
N ILE A 395 6.64 -14.48 -27.39
CA ILE A 395 6.80 -14.42 -28.83
C ILE A 395 8.10 -13.64 -28.98
N VAL A 396 9.18 -14.31 -29.32
CA VAL A 396 10.42 -13.66 -29.75
C VAL A 396 9.99 -12.71 -30.85
N LYS A 397 9.87 -11.42 -30.53
CA LYS A 397 9.86 -10.39 -31.56
C LYS A 397 11.23 -10.53 -32.21
N GLU A 398 11.30 -11.25 -33.34
CA GLU A 398 12.35 -11.02 -34.32
C GLU A 398 12.28 -9.54 -34.69
N GLU A 399 12.94 -8.72 -33.90
CA GLU A 399 13.31 -7.39 -34.34
C GLU A 399 14.12 -7.63 -35.60
N SER A 400 13.51 -7.28 -36.71
CA SER A 400 14.18 -7.03 -37.96
C SER A 400 15.47 -6.26 -37.67
N ARG A 401 16.57 -6.99 -37.52
CA ARG A 401 17.92 -6.48 -37.74
C ARG A 401 18.04 -6.17 -39.23
N THR A 402 17.44 -5.07 -39.64
CA THR A 402 17.69 -4.49 -40.95
C THR A 402 17.45 -2.99 -40.84
N LYS A 403 18.45 -2.30 -40.54
CA LYS A 403 19.11 -1.14 -41.09
C LYS A 403 19.78 -0.28 -40.02
#